data_f2bf524648cb44ecd7ede996af493f51
#
_entry.id   f2bf524648cb44ecd7ede996af493f51
#
_cell.length_a   1.000
_cell.length_b   1.000
_cell.length_c   1.000
_cell.angle_alpha   90.00
_cell.angle_beta   90.00
_cell.angle_gamma   90.00
#
_symmetry.space_group_name_H-M   'P 1'
#
loop_
_entity.id
_entity.type
_entity.pdbx_description
1 polymer ?
#
loop_
_entity_poly.entity_id
_entity_poly.type
_entity_poly.pdbx_seq_one_letter_code
_entity_poly.pdbx_strand_id
1 'polypeptide(L)'
;ASFDDRVIIDLGTEDRRVVIVTALEWTIAPCPPDVRMLRPAGSGMRPLPMPERGEAPLVELIPRILNVHTDDLDNMYLLIGWWIVSLRGKGPFLVLVLRGGSGSAKSNGLLIARGLVDPNSASKNHVPRDPRDLVIAVQNCYMLSIDNVSHLNEEIADAICVLATGGGLRTRRLHTDSDEAIFNKKAPVVMNGIPDVLGRADLAARAVVVELQPISESQRKTETEIEALKTEVMPLIFGRLLDALQGVLSLEGSTRPVNLPRMADVAVLLTAAEPSLGLEPETFINLLRRQADDAADAVLESNEDLLPPILHVTENATVAWEGELKDLVGAMPPSEDSRKPWTTKRLANALRRLSESLLRVNIRVVPPSWRTKLDGTHPEKRLWRFEPANVVSGETSVEPKPPTDDLPF
;
A
#
# COMPACT_ATOMS: atom_id res chain seq x y z
N ALA A 1 -17.39 2.64 12.26
CA ALA A 1 -16.58 3.13 13.39
C ALA A 1 -15.77 1.97 13.95
N SER A 2 -14.53 2.23 14.36
CA SER A 2 -13.64 1.21 14.92
C SER A 2 -13.18 1.62 16.32
N PHE A 3 -13.35 0.69 17.26
CA PHE A 3 -12.95 0.83 18.66
C PHE A 3 -11.93 -0.28 18.99
N ASP A 4 -11.40 -0.30 20.20
CA ASP A 4 -10.45 -1.35 20.59
C ASP A 4 -11.15 -2.70 20.76
N ASP A 5 -12.36 -2.70 21.30
CA ASP A 5 -13.17 -3.86 21.62
C ASP A 5 -14.22 -4.25 20.58
N ARG A 6 -14.52 -3.36 19.63
CA ARG A 6 -15.57 -3.60 18.63
C ARG A 6 -15.36 -2.83 17.33
N VAL A 7 -15.92 -3.34 16.26
CA VAL A 7 -16.05 -2.66 14.96
C VAL A 7 -17.52 -2.53 14.61
N ILE A 8 -17.93 -1.34 14.14
CA ILE A 8 -19.29 -1.07 13.72
C ILE A 8 -19.27 -0.63 12.26
N ILE A 9 -19.89 -1.44 11.39
CA ILE A 9 -19.92 -1.25 9.95
C ILE A 9 -21.34 -0.82 9.55
N ASP A 10 -21.46 0.35 8.92
CA ASP A 10 -22.74 0.85 8.40
C ASP A 10 -23.11 0.07 7.13
N LEU A 11 -24.24 -0.64 7.17
CA LEU A 11 -24.76 -1.39 6.02
C LEU A 11 -25.32 -0.51 4.92
N GLY A 12 -25.48 0.80 5.15
CA GLY A 12 -26.04 1.72 4.16
C GLY A 12 -27.54 1.55 3.91
N THR A 13 -28.22 0.74 4.71
CA THR A 13 -29.67 0.50 4.59
C THR A 13 -30.50 1.70 5.04
N GLU A 14 -31.74 1.83 4.56
CA GLU A 14 -32.64 2.94 4.92
C GLU A 14 -33.00 2.91 6.41
N ASP A 15 -33.18 1.72 6.99
CA ASP A 15 -33.45 1.49 8.40
C ASP A 15 -32.22 1.63 9.31
N ARG A 16 -31.08 2.10 8.77
CA ARG A 16 -29.82 2.38 9.48
C ARG A 16 -29.27 1.21 10.26
N ARG A 17 -29.37 0.01 9.72
CA ARG A 17 -28.75 -1.17 10.33
C ARG A 17 -27.24 -1.15 10.17
N VAL A 18 -26.57 -1.70 11.16
CA VAL A 18 -25.13 -1.85 11.21
C VAL A 18 -24.77 -3.29 11.55
N VAL A 19 -23.57 -3.72 11.15
CA VAL A 19 -22.93 -4.90 11.71
C VAL A 19 -22.10 -4.45 12.90
N ILE A 20 -22.28 -5.09 14.04
CA ILE A 20 -21.46 -4.94 15.23
C ILE A 20 -20.61 -6.20 15.37
N VAL A 21 -19.28 -6.06 15.27
CA VAL A 21 -18.33 -7.15 15.46
C VAL A 21 -17.62 -6.96 16.79
N THR A 22 -17.61 -7.98 17.61
CA THR A 22 -16.87 -8.06 18.89
C THR A 22 -15.91 -9.25 18.86
N ALA A 23 -15.15 -9.46 19.92
CA ALA A 23 -14.31 -10.65 20.06
C ALA A 23 -15.14 -11.96 20.18
N LEU A 24 -16.42 -11.87 20.52
CA LEU A 24 -17.28 -13.04 20.79
C LEU A 24 -18.16 -13.40 19.59
N GLU A 25 -18.71 -12.40 18.91
CA GLU A 25 -19.64 -12.59 17.81
C GLU A 25 -19.76 -11.35 16.92
N TRP A 26 -20.40 -11.53 15.78
CA TRP A 26 -20.93 -10.39 15.02
C TRP A 26 -22.45 -10.51 14.87
N THR A 27 -23.12 -9.36 14.95
CA THR A 27 -24.58 -9.26 14.87
C THR A 27 -25.00 -8.09 14.00
N ILE A 28 -26.23 -8.16 13.47
CA ILE A 28 -26.85 -7.06 12.73
C ILE A 28 -27.89 -6.41 13.65
N ALA A 29 -27.73 -5.12 13.91
CA ALA A 29 -28.55 -4.37 14.86
C ALA A 29 -28.81 -2.92 14.36
N PRO A 30 -29.73 -2.20 14.96
CA PRO A 30 -29.79 -0.73 14.82
C PRO A 30 -28.49 -0.09 15.27
N CYS A 31 -28.13 1.05 14.66
CA CYS A 31 -26.91 1.78 15.05
C CYS A 31 -26.98 2.18 16.53
N PRO A 32 -25.98 1.84 17.36
CA PRO A 32 -25.95 2.22 18.76
C PRO A 32 -26.02 3.75 18.94
N PRO A 33 -26.69 4.25 19.97
CA PRO A 33 -26.92 5.70 20.17
C PRO A 33 -25.63 6.48 20.48
N ASP A 34 -24.58 5.81 20.96
CA ASP A 34 -23.27 6.38 21.23
C ASP A 34 -22.40 6.50 19.96
N VAL A 35 -22.87 5.97 18.82
CA VAL A 35 -22.14 5.97 17.56
C VAL A 35 -22.82 6.85 16.52
N ARG A 36 -22.08 7.77 15.94
CA ARG A 36 -22.57 8.62 14.85
C ARG A 36 -22.02 8.15 13.51
N MET A 37 -22.90 7.61 12.66
CA MET A 37 -22.59 7.29 11.28
C MET A 37 -23.05 8.46 10.38
N LEU A 38 -22.06 9.07 9.71
CA LEU A 38 -22.33 10.18 8.79
C LEU A 38 -22.58 9.62 7.39
N ARG A 39 -23.69 10.03 6.79
CA ARG A 39 -24.03 9.74 5.38
C ARG A 39 -24.21 11.09 4.67
N PRO A 40 -23.11 11.70 4.16
CA PRO A 40 -23.21 12.99 3.50
C PRO A 40 -24.14 12.93 2.29
N ALA A 41 -24.96 13.93 2.11
CA ALA A 41 -25.77 14.05 0.90
C ALA A 41 -24.86 14.13 -0.33
N GLY A 42 -25.17 13.36 -1.37
CA GLY A 42 -24.34 13.32 -2.57
C GLY A 42 -23.05 12.49 -2.47
N SER A 43 -22.81 11.81 -1.35
CA SER A 43 -21.64 10.89 -1.22
C SER A 43 -21.66 9.71 -2.18
N GLY A 44 -22.84 9.41 -2.75
CA GLY A 44 -23.01 8.26 -3.65
C GLY A 44 -23.00 6.91 -2.95
N MET A 45 -23.05 6.88 -1.62
CA MET A 45 -23.06 5.65 -0.82
C MET A 45 -24.16 4.69 -1.28
N ARG A 46 -23.83 3.42 -1.40
CA ARG A 46 -24.73 2.31 -1.70
C ARG A 46 -24.75 1.32 -0.54
N PRO A 47 -25.83 0.52 -0.37
CA PRO A 47 -25.84 -0.53 0.64
C PRO A 47 -24.74 -1.56 0.42
N LEU A 48 -24.13 -2.03 1.51
CA LEU A 48 -23.32 -3.24 1.54
C LEU A 48 -24.22 -4.47 1.33
N PRO A 49 -23.68 -5.57 0.79
CA PRO A 49 -24.39 -6.84 0.79
C PRO A 49 -24.76 -7.22 2.23
N MET A 50 -25.96 -7.78 2.43
CA MET A 50 -26.35 -8.28 3.74
C MET A 50 -25.49 -9.51 4.06
N PRO A 51 -24.70 -9.52 5.16
CA PRO A 51 -23.78 -10.63 5.41
C PRO A 51 -24.56 -11.90 5.79
N GLU A 52 -24.12 -13.01 5.23
CA GLU A 52 -24.68 -14.33 5.49
C GLU A 52 -23.62 -15.23 6.14
N ARG A 53 -24.03 -16.03 7.13
CA ARG A 53 -23.17 -17.04 7.73
C ARG A 53 -23.06 -18.23 6.78
N GLY A 54 -21.85 -18.73 6.63
CA GLY A 54 -21.58 -19.90 5.78
C GLY A 54 -20.29 -20.59 6.19
N GLU A 55 -20.11 -21.85 5.77
CA GLU A 55 -18.95 -22.66 6.12
C GLU A 55 -17.88 -22.66 5.01
N ALA A 56 -18.27 -22.32 3.76
CA ALA A 56 -17.37 -22.33 2.63
C ALA A 56 -16.16 -21.39 2.84
N PRO A 57 -14.94 -21.86 2.63
CA PRO A 57 -13.73 -21.04 2.75
C PRO A 57 -13.74 -19.88 1.73
N LEU A 58 -13.15 -18.73 2.11
CA LEU A 58 -13.03 -17.57 1.23
C LEU A 58 -12.33 -17.92 -0.09
N VAL A 59 -11.32 -18.79 -0.05
CA VAL A 59 -10.57 -19.23 -1.23
C VAL A 59 -11.41 -20.02 -2.23
N GLU A 60 -12.54 -20.58 -1.84
CA GLU A 60 -13.51 -21.24 -2.73
C GLU A 60 -14.57 -20.26 -3.26
N LEU A 61 -14.89 -19.23 -2.49
CA LEU A 61 -15.91 -18.24 -2.85
C LEU A 61 -15.36 -17.17 -3.81
N ILE A 62 -14.14 -16.70 -3.59
CA ILE A 62 -13.52 -15.61 -4.35
C ILE A 62 -13.44 -15.93 -5.86
N PRO A 63 -12.96 -17.10 -6.31
CA PRO A 63 -12.86 -17.41 -7.73
C PRO A 63 -14.20 -17.46 -8.48
N ARG A 64 -15.31 -17.58 -7.76
CA ARG A 64 -16.66 -17.55 -8.37
C ARG A 64 -17.03 -16.18 -8.93
N ILE A 65 -16.51 -15.11 -8.37
CA ILE A 65 -16.80 -13.71 -8.74
C ILE A 65 -15.60 -12.94 -9.24
N LEU A 66 -14.38 -13.38 -8.92
CA LEU A 66 -13.13 -12.71 -9.28
C LEU A 66 -12.27 -13.66 -10.11
N ASN A 67 -11.69 -13.15 -11.18
CA ASN A 67 -10.91 -13.98 -12.09
C ASN A 67 -9.46 -14.16 -11.59
N VAL A 68 -9.33 -14.84 -10.47
CA VAL A 68 -8.05 -15.30 -9.90
C VAL A 68 -7.87 -16.80 -10.18
N HIS A 69 -6.62 -17.26 -10.26
CA HIS A 69 -6.37 -18.69 -10.41
C HIS A 69 -6.73 -19.42 -9.12
N THR A 70 -7.42 -20.54 -9.22
CA THR A 70 -7.89 -21.30 -8.05
C THR A 70 -6.77 -21.88 -7.20
N ASP A 71 -5.61 -22.16 -7.80
CA ASP A 71 -4.43 -22.69 -7.13
C ASP A 71 -3.51 -21.57 -6.58
N ASP A 72 -3.82 -20.31 -6.91
CA ASP A 72 -3.04 -19.15 -6.45
C ASP A 72 -3.57 -18.62 -5.11
N LEU A 73 -3.31 -19.39 -4.06
CA LEU A 73 -3.71 -19.08 -2.70
C LEU A 73 -3.10 -17.77 -2.20
N ASP A 74 -1.88 -17.45 -2.60
CA ASP A 74 -1.16 -16.25 -2.20
C ASP A 74 -1.91 -14.99 -2.61
N ASN A 75 -2.34 -14.90 -3.87
CA ASN A 75 -3.17 -13.80 -4.38
C ASN A 75 -4.48 -13.66 -3.62
N MET A 76 -5.13 -14.80 -3.34
CA MET A 76 -6.40 -14.79 -2.60
C MET A 76 -6.21 -14.33 -1.15
N TYR A 77 -5.18 -14.80 -0.44
CA TYR A 77 -4.90 -14.37 0.92
C TYR A 77 -4.51 -12.90 0.99
N LEU A 78 -3.75 -12.36 0.03
CA LEU A 78 -3.44 -10.94 -0.04
C LEU A 78 -4.71 -10.08 -0.18
N LEU A 79 -5.66 -10.52 -1.01
CA LEU A 79 -6.96 -9.84 -1.15
C LEU A 79 -7.79 -9.93 0.12
N ILE A 80 -7.86 -11.12 0.75
CA ILE A 80 -8.54 -11.34 2.03
C ILE A 80 -7.93 -10.43 3.11
N GLY A 81 -6.61 -10.39 3.20
CA GLY A 81 -5.90 -9.54 4.14
C GLY A 81 -6.21 -8.05 3.93
N TRP A 82 -6.23 -7.59 2.69
CA TRP A 82 -6.61 -6.22 2.37
C TRP A 82 -8.06 -5.89 2.80
N TRP A 83 -9.02 -6.79 2.57
CA TRP A 83 -10.40 -6.61 3.04
C TRP A 83 -10.48 -6.55 4.57
N ILE A 84 -9.81 -7.46 5.28
CA ILE A 84 -9.81 -7.49 6.75
C ILE A 84 -9.25 -6.17 7.32
N VAL A 85 -8.11 -5.69 6.83
CA VAL A 85 -7.51 -4.42 7.24
C VAL A 85 -8.44 -3.25 6.94
N SER A 86 -9.08 -3.25 5.77
CA SER A 86 -10.03 -2.21 5.37
C SER A 86 -11.27 -2.20 6.27
N LEU A 87 -11.82 -3.36 6.61
CA LEU A 87 -13.00 -3.49 7.47
C LEU A 87 -12.68 -3.20 8.94
N ARG A 88 -11.46 -3.53 9.42
CA ARG A 88 -11.01 -3.17 10.78
C ARG A 88 -11.01 -1.67 11.01
N GLY A 89 -10.70 -0.87 10.00
CA GLY A 89 -10.95 0.55 9.97
C GLY A 89 -10.06 1.43 10.83
N LYS A 90 -8.95 0.93 11.40
CA LYS A 90 -8.00 1.73 12.20
C LYS A 90 -6.85 2.29 11.37
N GLY A 91 -6.44 1.60 10.30
CA GLY A 91 -5.21 1.90 9.57
C GLY A 91 -3.95 1.81 10.46
N PRO A 92 -2.74 1.78 9.88
CA PRO A 92 -2.49 2.02 8.47
C PRO A 92 -3.17 1.00 7.56
N PHE A 93 -3.42 1.42 6.31
CA PHE A 93 -4.06 0.57 5.30
C PHE A 93 -3.05 0.14 4.24
N LEU A 94 -3.28 -1.03 3.65
CA LEU A 94 -2.59 -1.46 2.43
C LEU A 94 -3.25 -0.82 1.20
N VAL A 95 -2.46 -0.59 0.16
CA VAL A 95 -2.93 -0.19 -1.16
C VAL A 95 -3.13 -1.46 -1.99
N LEU A 96 -4.36 -1.76 -2.39
CA LEU A 96 -4.62 -2.89 -3.29
C LEU A 96 -4.39 -2.47 -4.75
N VAL A 97 -3.58 -3.24 -5.46
CA VAL A 97 -3.34 -3.08 -6.89
C VAL A 97 -3.82 -4.33 -7.62
N LEU A 98 -4.87 -4.18 -8.41
CA LEU A 98 -5.34 -5.26 -9.29
C LEU A 98 -4.61 -5.17 -10.63
N ARG A 99 -3.79 -6.16 -10.93
CA ARG A 99 -2.96 -6.24 -12.12
C ARG A 99 -3.47 -7.37 -13.05
N GLY A 100 -3.17 -7.29 -14.33
CA GLY A 100 -3.52 -8.31 -15.29
C GLY A 100 -3.57 -7.76 -16.70
N GLY A 101 -3.55 -8.65 -17.69
CA GLY A 101 -3.60 -8.31 -19.11
C GLY A 101 -4.91 -7.65 -19.55
N SER A 102 -5.00 -7.31 -20.83
CA SER A 102 -6.26 -6.88 -21.43
C SER A 102 -7.29 -8.01 -21.33
N GLY A 103 -8.53 -7.68 -20.97
CA GLY A 103 -9.61 -8.67 -20.86
C GLY A 103 -9.58 -9.52 -19.57
N SER A 104 -8.81 -9.16 -18.55
CA SER A 104 -8.79 -9.85 -17.24
C SER A 104 -9.85 -9.35 -16.24
N ALA A 105 -10.79 -8.51 -16.68
CA ALA A 105 -11.86 -7.93 -15.86
C ALA A 105 -11.41 -7.11 -14.65
N LYS A 106 -10.26 -6.42 -14.73
CA LYS A 106 -9.73 -5.57 -13.65
C LYS A 106 -10.74 -4.58 -13.08
N SER A 107 -11.47 -3.87 -13.94
CA SER A 107 -12.47 -2.90 -13.52
C SER A 107 -13.64 -3.55 -12.76
N ASN A 108 -14.03 -4.78 -13.12
CA ASN A 108 -15.02 -5.55 -12.36
C ASN A 108 -14.43 -6.03 -11.02
N GLY A 109 -13.18 -6.47 -11.00
CA GLY A 109 -12.46 -6.81 -9.77
C GLY A 109 -12.39 -5.64 -8.79
N LEU A 110 -12.12 -4.43 -9.28
CA LEU A 110 -12.15 -3.21 -8.48
C LEU A 110 -13.53 -2.95 -7.87
N LEU A 111 -14.61 -3.14 -8.66
CA LEU A 111 -15.98 -3.00 -8.17
C LEU A 111 -16.32 -4.03 -7.07
N ILE A 112 -15.86 -5.27 -7.23
CA ILE A 112 -16.04 -6.34 -6.24
C ILE A 112 -15.25 -6.01 -4.96
N ALA A 113 -13.97 -5.65 -5.08
CA ALA A 113 -13.13 -5.28 -3.94
C ALA A 113 -13.76 -4.13 -3.15
N ARG A 114 -14.22 -3.07 -3.85
CA ARG A 114 -14.91 -1.94 -3.25
C ARG A 114 -16.27 -2.31 -2.67
N GLY A 115 -17.02 -3.19 -3.33
CA GLY A 115 -18.38 -3.55 -2.98
C GLY A 115 -18.56 -4.16 -1.59
N LEU A 116 -17.47 -4.68 -1.00
CA LEU A 116 -17.45 -5.25 0.37
C LEU A 116 -16.97 -4.25 1.43
N VAL A 117 -16.50 -3.07 1.04
CA VAL A 117 -15.91 -2.07 1.97
C VAL A 117 -16.64 -0.74 1.92
N ASP A 118 -16.83 -0.18 0.72
CA ASP A 118 -17.44 1.14 0.49
C ASP A 118 -18.14 1.18 -0.88
N PRO A 119 -19.26 0.44 -1.05
CA PRO A 119 -20.00 0.47 -2.30
C PRO A 119 -20.53 1.87 -2.59
N ASN A 120 -20.33 2.33 -3.82
CA ASN A 120 -20.61 3.70 -4.18
C ASN A 120 -21.07 3.81 -5.64
N SER A 121 -21.97 4.75 -5.95
CA SER A 121 -22.42 5.02 -7.32
C SER A 121 -21.31 5.59 -8.21
N ALA A 122 -20.40 6.40 -7.64
CA ALA A 122 -19.16 6.84 -8.28
C ALA A 122 -18.06 5.82 -8.01
N SER A 123 -18.24 4.61 -8.52
CA SER A 123 -17.43 3.44 -8.17
C SER A 123 -16.04 3.44 -8.82
N LYS A 124 -15.84 4.21 -9.89
CA LYS A 124 -14.60 4.28 -10.67
C LYS A 124 -14.19 5.73 -10.78
N ASN A 125 -13.08 6.08 -10.16
CA ASN A 125 -12.50 7.42 -10.28
C ASN A 125 -11.32 7.37 -11.25
N HIS A 126 -11.11 8.43 -11.99
CA HIS A 126 -9.85 8.63 -12.71
C HIS A 126 -8.74 8.99 -11.74
N VAL A 127 -7.49 8.85 -12.20
CA VAL A 127 -6.32 9.32 -11.44
C VAL A 127 -6.52 10.81 -11.11
N PRO A 128 -6.46 11.21 -9.83
CA PRO A 128 -6.52 12.61 -9.45
C PRO A 128 -5.42 13.42 -10.15
N ARG A 129 -5.71 14.66 -10.53
CA ARG A 129 -4.74 15.52 -11.21
C ARG A 129 -3.71 16.09 -10.25
N ASP A 130 -4.14 16.35 -9.03
CA ASP A 130 -3.31 16.88 -7.96
C ASP A 130 -3.74 16.34 -6.59
N PRO A 131 -2.96 16.53 -5.52
CA PRO A 131 -3.31 16.07 -4.17
C PRO A 131 -4.61 16.64 -3.60
N ARG A 132 -5.10 17.79 -4.10
CA ARG A 132 -6.37 18.39 -3.64
C ARG A 132 -7.56 17.60 -4.16
N ASP A 133 -7.52 17.20 -5.44
CA ASP A 133 -8.56 16.35 -6.03
C ASP A 133 -8.67 15.03 -5.25
N LEU A 134 -7.52 14.48 -4.83
CA LEU A 134 -7.49 13.28 -3.99
C LEU A 134 -8.16 13.53 -2.62
N VAL A 135 -7.84 14.65 -1.96
CA VAL A 135 -8.47 15.01 -0.67
C VAL A 135 -9.97 15.17 -0.83
N ILE A 136 -10.44 15.85 -1.88
CA ILE A 136 -11.87 16.03 -2.16
C ILE A 136 -12.56 14.68 -2.38
N ALA A 137 -11.93 13.78 -3.15
CA ALA A 137 -12.48 12.45 -3.42
C ALA A 137 -12.69 11.64 -2.13
N VAL A 138 -11.73 11.70 -1.19
CA VAL A 138 -11.80 10.92 0.06
C VAL A 138 -12.57 11.60 1.19
N GLN A 139 -12.93 12.88 1.08
CA GLN A 139 -13.76 13.54 2.10
C GLN A 139 -15.16 12.94 2.19
N ASN A 140 -15.74 12.51 1.07
CA ASN A 140 -17.11 12.04 0.96
C ASN A 140 -17.23 10.51 0.83
N CYS A 141 -16.13 9.77 0.84
CA CYS A 141 -16.15 8.30 0.80
C CYS A 141 -15.17 7.73 1.83
N TYR A 142 -15.38 6.49 2.19
CA TYR A 142 -14.49 5.78 3.12
C TYR A 142 -13.21 5.33 2.44
N MET A 143 -13.28 4.96 1.18
CA MET A 143 -12.21 4.36 0.40
C MET A 143 -11.96 5.12 -0.91
N LEU A 144 -10.70 5.25 -1.32
CA LEU A 144 -10.32 5.73 -2.64
C LEU A 144 -10.25 4.55 -3.63
N SER A 145 -10.96 4.64 -4.75
CA SER A 145 -10.84 3.68 -5.85
C SER A 145 -10.44 4.37 -7.14
N ILE A 146 -9.39 3.89 -7.81
CA ILE A 146 -8.86 4.49 -9.05
C ILE A 146 -8.86 3.43 -10.15
N ASP A 147 -9.61 3.67 -11.22
CA ASP A 147 -9.72 2.75 -12.35
C ASP A 147 -8.77 3.17 -13.48
N ASN A 148 -8.16 2.17 -14.13
CA ASN A 148 -7.33 2.32 -15.32
C ASN A 148 -6.11 3.26 -15.15
N VAL A 149 -5.31 2.99 -14.12
CA VAL A 149 -4.07 3.72 -13.85
C VAL A 149 -3.00 3.28 -14.85
N SER A 150 -2.58 4.20 -15.72
CA SER A 150 -1.48 3.98 -16.66
C SER A 150 -0.17 4.62 -16.18
N HIS A 151 -0.27 5.66 -15.36
CA HIS A 151 0.87 6.38 -14.79
C HIS A 151 0.43 7.14 -13.54
N LEU A 152 1.28 7.14 -12.52
CA LEU A 152 1.15 7.99 -11.33
C LEU A 152 2.32 8.97 -11.28
N ASN A 153 2.01 10.27 -11.20
CA ASN A 153 3.06 11.25 -10.93
C ASN A 153 3.53 11.13 -9.46
N GLU A 154 4.69 11.69 -9.15
CA GLU A 154 5.33 11.59 -7.84
C GLU A 154 4.43 12.15 -6.73
N GLU A 155 3.80 13.31 -6.95
CA GLU A 155 2.96 13.99 -5.96
C GLU A 155 1.72 13.16 -5.59
N ILE A 156 1.09 12.53 -6.57
CA ILE A 156 -0.08 11.66 -6.33
C ILE A 156 0.32 10.35 -5.64
N ALA A 157 1.44 9.75 -6.04
CA ALA A 157 1.93 8.54 -5.39
C ALA A 157 2.28 8.79 -3.92
N ASP A 158 2.93 9.91 -3.61
CA ASP A 158 3.23 10.34 -2.25
C ASP A 158 1.94 10.62 -1.45
N ALA A 159 0.96 11.30 -2.06
CA ALA A 159 -0.33 11.56 -1.44
C ALA A 159 -1.11 10.26 -1.14
N ILE A 160 -1.05 9.26 -2.02
CA ILE A 160 -1.64 7.92 -1.77
C ILE A 160 -0.93 7.23 -0.59
N CYS A 161 0.40 7.30 -0.52
CA CYS A 161 1.16 6.75 0.62
C CYS A 161 0.73 7.41 1.94
N VAL A 162 0.62 8.74 1.96
CA VAL A 162 0.15 9.49 3.14
C VAL A 162 -1.29 9.14 3.48
N LEU A 163 -2.17 8.99 2.49
CA LEU A 163 -3.55 8.59 2.71
C LEU A 163 -3.66 7.18 3.32
N ALA A 164 -2.85 6.24 2.86
CA ALA A 164 -2.87 4.87 3.35
C ALA A 164 -2.31 4.75 4.78
N THR A 165 -1.21 5.43 5.10
CA THR A 165 -0.47 5.22 6.36
C THR A 165 -0.66 6.31 7.40
N GLY A 166 -1.16 7.46 6.99
CA GLY A 166 -1.27 8.66 7.83
C GLY A 166 -0.09 9.60 7.65
N GLY A 167 -0.30 10.83 8.07
CA GLY A 167 0.58 11.98 7.85
C GLY A 167 -0.24 13.08 7.18
N GLY A 168 -0.26 14.29 7.72
CA GLY A 168 -1.14 15.36 7.22
C GLY A 168 -0.84 15.75 5.77
N LEU A 169 -1.81 15.62 4.88
CA LEU A 169 -1.77 16.27 3.57
C LEU A 169 -2.09 17.75 3.77
N ARG A 170 -1.14 18.62 3.46
CA ARG A 170 -1.33 20.06 3.51
C ARG A 170 -1.86 20.55 2.16
N THR A 171 -3.03 21.15 2.17
CA THR A 171 -3.60 21.79 1.00
C THR A 171 -3.92 23.25 1.29
N ARG A 172 -3.76 24.14 0.32
CA ARG A 172 -4.23 25.53 0.46
C ARG A 172 -5.75 25.55 0.45
N ARG A 173 -6.33 26.31 1.37
CA ARG A 173 -7.78 26.56 1.38
C ARG A 173 -8.17 27.40 0.15
N LEU A 174 -9.26 27.02 -0.53
CA LEU A 174 -9.82 27.80 -1.61
C LEU A 174 -10.26 29.17 -1.07
N HIS A 175 -9.87 30.25 -1.76
CA HIS A 175 -10.21 31.64 -1.48
C HIS A 175 -9.53 32.31 -0.27
N THR A 176 -8.43 31.76 0.26
CA THR A 176 -7.58 32.43 1.26
C THR A 176 -6.12 32.30 0.87
N ASP A 177 -5.38 33.41 0.81
CA ASP A 177 -3.97 33.41 0.39
C ASP A 177 -3.01 32.86 1.46
N SER A 178 -3.47 32.71 2.72
CA SER A 178 -2.62 32.33 3.86
C SER A 178 -3.08 31.12 4.66
N ASP A 179 -4.28 30.56 4.42
CA ASP A 179 -4.78 29.46 5.23
C ASP A 179 -4.46 28.10 4.64
N GLU A 180 -3.69 27.30 5.38
CA GLU A 180 -3.48 25.89 5.11
C GLU A 180 -4.58 25.03 5.77
N ALA A 181 -5.13 24.09 5.03
CA ALA A 181 -5.95 23.02 5.59
C ALA A 181 -5.11 21.75 5.72
N ILE A 182 -4.97 21.25 6.93
CA ILE A 182 -4.34 19.96 7.19
C ILE A 182 -5.43 18.89 7.11
N PHE A 183 -5.29 18.00 6.15
CA PHE A 183 -6.16 16.85 5.99
C PHE A 183 -5.49 15.63 6.61
N ASN A 184 -6.02 15.17 7.74
CA ASN A 184 -5.46 14.05 8.49
C ASN A 184 -6.45 12.87 8.51
N LYS A 185 -6.68 12.24 7.37
CA LYS A 185 -7.53 11.06 7.24
C LYS A 185 -6.69 9.91 6.68
N LYS A 186 -6.86 8.72 7.26
CA LYS A 186 -6.40 7.47 6.65
C LYS A 186 -7.57 6.82 5.91
N ALA A 187 -7.31 6.24 4.76
CA ALA A 187 -8.33 5.53 3.99
C ALA A 187 -7.74 4.36 3.23
N PRO A 188 -8.49 3.25 3.07
CA PRO A 188 -8.12 2.18 2.16
C PRO A 188 -8.05 2.70 0.73
N VAL A 189 -7.16 2.12 -0.07
CA VAL A 189 -7.02 2.46 -1.48
C VAL A 189 -7.08 1.18 -2.29
N VAL A 190 -7.83 1.20 -3.38
CA VAL A 190 -7.79 0.19 -4.42
C VAL A 190 -7.58 0.84 -5.77
N MET A 191 -6.69 0.28 -6.57
CA MET A 191 -6.47 0.72 -7.94
C MET A 191 -6.29 -0.47 -8.87
N ASN A 192 -6.57 -0.26 -10.14
CA ASN A 192 -6.19 -1.20 -11.17
C ASN A 192 -5.41 -0.50 -12.28
N GLY A 193 -4.54 -1.22 -12.95
CA GLY A 193 -3.73 -0.61 -14.01
C GLY A 193 -2.71 -1.56 -14.62
N ILE A 194 -1.76 -0.97 -15.31
CA ILE A 194 -0.63 -1.62 -15.95
C ILE A 194 0.54 -1.74 -14.93
N PRO A 195 1.51 -2.65 -15.14
CA PRO A 195 2.57 -2.98 -14.18
C PRO A 195 3.37 -1.80 -13.61
N ASP A 196 3.44 -0.68 -14.33
CA ASP A 196 4.29 0.47 -14.01
C ASP A 196 3.81 1.35 -12.83
N VAL A 197 2.63 1.02 -12.25
CA VAL A 197 2.06 1.76 -11.11
C VAL A 197 2.95 1.65 -9.86
N LEU A 198 3.73 0.56 -9.75
CA LEU A 198 4.60 0.27 -8.61
C LEU A 198 6.07 0.67 -8.82
N GLY A 199 6.40 1.43 -9.85
CA GLY A 199 7.77 1.89 -10.12
C GLY A 199 8.40 2.77 -9.02
N ARG A 200 7.68 2.98 -7.90
CA ARG A 200 8.14 3.70 -6.70
C ARG A 200 8.21 2.78 -5.50
N ALA A 201 9.40 2.61 -4.96
CA ALA A 201 9.66 1.75 -3.81
C ALA A 201 8.76 2.05 -2.59
N ASP A 202 8.45 3.34 -2.35
CA ASP A 202 7.60 3.76 -1.24
C ASP A 202 6.15 3.31 -1.36
N LEU A 203 5.56 3.36 -2.55
CA LEU A 203 4.21 2.87 -2.81
C LEU A 203 4.21 1.33 -2.85
N ALA A 204 5.20 0.74 -3.50
CA ALA A 204 5.38 -0.70 -3.59
C ALA A 204 5.46 -1.37 -2.21
N ALA A 205 6.20 -0.77 -1.26
CA ALA A 205 6.32 -1.27 0.11
C ALA A 205 5.03 -1.15 0.96
N ARG A 206 3.99 -0.51 0.45
CA ARG A 206 2.67 -0.36 1.09
C ARG A 206 1.55 -1.01 0.29
N ALA A 207 1.88 -1.55 -0.88
CA ALA A 207 0.93 -2.17 -1.78
C ALA A 207 0.90 -3.68 -1.62
N VAL A 208 -0.25 -4.26 -1.90
CA VAL A 208 -0.42 -5.67 -2.21
C VAL A 208 -0.94 -5.78 -3.63
N VAL A 209 -0.31 -6.63 -4.42
CA VAL A 209 -0.65 -6.85 -5.83
C VAL A 209 -1.41 -8.15 -5.94
N VAL A 210 -2.54 -8.09 -6.60
CA VAL A 210 -3.37 -9.26 -6.93
C VAL A 210 -3.47 -9.39 -8.45
N GLU A 211 -2.97 -10.50 -8.97
CA GLU A 211 -2.98 -10.81 -10.39
C GLU A 211 -4.32 -11.39 -10.82
N LEU A 212 -4.93 -10.78 -11.82
CA LEU A 212 -6.13 -11.29 -12.47
C LEU A 212 -5.80 -11.95 -13.80
N GLN A 213 -6.32 -13.16 -14.00
CA GLN A 213 -6.06 -13.93 -15.20
C GLN A 213 -6.84 -13.40 -16.42
N PRO A 214 -6.32 -13.56 -17.64
CA PRO A 214 -7.10 -13.31 -18.84
C PRO A 214 -8.34 -14.21 -18.91
N ILE A 215 -9.50 -13.65 -19.29
CA ILE A 215 -10.74 -14.42 -19.47
C ILE A 215 -10.82 -14.88 -20.92
N SER A 216 -10.88 -16.20 -21.13
CA SER A 216 -11.11 -16.75 -22.46
C SER A 216 -12.50 -16.38 -22.99
N GLU A 217 -12.68 -16.38 -24.30
CA GLU A 217 -13.98 -16.03 -24.91
C GLU A 217 -15.11 -16.92 -24.40
N SER A 218 -14.84 -18.21 -24.19
CA SER A 218 -15.80 -19.19 -23.68
C SER A 218 -16.20 -18.99 -22.21
N GLN A 219 -15.39 -18.26 -21.44
CA GLN A 219 -15.62 -18.00 -20.01
C GLN A 219 -16.21 -16.62 -19.74
N ARG A 220 -16.38 -15.79 -20.78
CA ARG A 220 -16.98 -14.46 -20.61
C ARG A 220 -18.44 -14.57 -20.20
N LYS A 221 -18.78 -13.81 -19.17
CA LYS A 221 -20.13 -13.70 -18.64
C LYS A 221 -20.74 -12.35 -19.00
N THR A 222 -22.04 -12.33 -19.18
CA THR A 222 -22.80 -11.09 -19.34
C THR A 222 -22.84 -10.32 -18.03
N GLU A 223 -23.16 -9.03 -18.11
CA GLU A 223 -23.32 -8.19 -16.91
C GLU A 223 -24.40 -8.75 -15.98
N THR A 224 -25.50 -9.24 -16.54
CA THR A 224 -26.59 -9.87 -15.76
C THR A 224 -26.13 -11.09 -14.99
N GLU A 225 -25.34 -11.96 -15.61
CA GLU A 225 -24.77 -13.14 -14.94
C GLU A 225 -23.78 -12.77 -13.85
N ILE A 226 -22.96 -11.73 -14.09
CA ILE A 226 -22.02 -11.22 -13.09
C ILE A 226 -22.77 -10.64 -11.88
N GLU A 227 -23.82 -9.85 -12.10
CA GLU A 227 -24.62 -9.28 -10.99
C GLU A 227 -25.39 -10.36 -10.23
N ALA A 228 -25.89 -11.41 -10.89
CA ALA A 228 -26.49 -12.56 -10.21
C ALA A 228 -25.49 -13.28 -9.31
N LEU A 229 -24.25 -13.54 -9.80
CA LEU A 229 -23.20 -14.15 -9.02
C LEU A 229 -22.76 -13.27 -7.84
N LYS A 230 -22.65 -11.96 -8.02
CA LYS A 230 -22.36 -11.02 -6.92
C LYS A 230 -23.44 -11.07 -5.85
N THR A 231 -24.71 -11.09 -6.26
CA THR A 231 -25.85 -11.15 -5.34
C THR A 231 -25.83 -12.43 -4.50
N GLU A 232 -25.43 -13.55 -5.10
CA GLU A 232 -25.32 -14.83 -4.42
C GLU A 232 -24.08 -14.92 -3.50
N VAL A 233 -22.91 -14.50 -4.00
CA VAL A 233 -21.63 -14.84 -3.38
C VAL A 233 -21.11 -13.76 -2.41
N MET A 234 -21.34 -12.48 -2.70
CA MET A 234 -20.82 -11.40 -1.86
C MET A 234 -21.36 -11.41 -0.41
N PRO A 235 -22.64 -11.76 -0.14
CA PRO A 235 -23.12 -11.93 1.25
C PRO A 235 -22.32 -12.97 2.02
N LEU A 236 -22.00 -14.11 1.40
CA LEU A 236 -21.20 -15.20 2.02
C LEU A 236 -19.76 -14.75 2.27
N ILE A 237 -19.12 -14.11 1.28
CA ILE A 237 -17.76 -13.56 1.46
C ILE A 237 -17.76 -12.55 2.61
N PHE A 238 -18.74 -11.65 2.66
CA PHE A 238 -18.82 -10.64 3.72
C PHE A 238 -18.97 -11.28 5.09
N GLY A 239 -19.86 -12.29 5.24
CA GLY A 239 -20.01 -13.04 6.48
C GLY A 239 -18.70 -13.69 6.94
N ARG A 240 -17.97 -14.36 6.04
CA ARG A 240 -16.67 -14.98 6.35
C ARG A 240 -15.58 -13.94 6.71
N LEU A 241 -15.60 -12.76 6.10
CA LEU A 241 -14.71 -11.66 6.48
C LEU A 241 -15.03 -11.11 7.87
N LEU A 242 -16.31 -11.10 8.27
CA LEU A 242 -16.73 -10.73 9.61
C LEU A 242 -16.30 -11.78 10.65
N ASP A 243 -16.34 -13.09 10.33
CA ASP A 243 -15.80 -14.14 11.18
C ASP A 243 -14.27 -13.94 11.39
N ALA A 244 -13.53 -13.64 10.33
CA ALA A 244 -12.10 -13.34 10.44
C ALA A 244 -11.84 -12.06 11.28
N LEU A 245 -12.66 -11.02 11.12
CA LEU A 245 -12.55 -9.80 11.90
C LEU A 245 -12.87 -10.01 13.39
N GLN A 246 -13.79 -10.90 13.71
CA GLN A 246 -14.04 -11.37 15.08
C GLN A 246 -12.79 -12.02 15.67
N GLY A 247 -12.12 -12.89 14.90
CA GLY A 247 -10.85 -13.51 15.29
C GLY A 247 -9.76 -12.45 15.56
N VAL A 248 -9.65 -11.44 14.71
CA VAL A 248 -8.75 -10.30 14.93
C VAL A 248 -9.02 -9.64 16.28
N LEU A 249 -10.27 -9.26 16.56
CA LEU A 249 -10.64 -8.59 17.83
C LEU A 249 -10.34 -9.45 19.06
N SER A 250 -10.42 -10.78 18.90
CA SER A 250 -10.11 -11.72 19.98
C SER A 250 -8.61 -11.82 20.27
N LEU A 251 -7.74 -11.71 19.26
CA LEU A 251 -6.33 -12.06 19.34
C LEU A 251 -5.35 -10.89 19.16
N GLU A 252 -5.76 -9.78 18.51
CA GLU A 252 -4.89 -8.63 18.18
C GLU A 252 -4.11 -8.12 19.40
N GLY A 253 -4.76 -8.05 20.56
CA GLY A 253 -4.14 -7.57 21.81
C GLY A 253 -3.02 -8.46 22.34
N SER A 254 -3.02 -9.75 22.04
CA SER A 254 -2.04 -10.75 22.50
C SER A 254 -1.05 -11.19 21.42
N THR A 255 -1.33 -10.89 20.15
CA THR A 255 -0.48 -11.29 19.02
C THR A 255 0.83 -10.51 19.03
N ARG A 256 1.96 -11.23 19.02
CA ARG A 256 3.31 -10.66 19.07
C ARG A 256 4.24 -11.38 18.09
N PRO A 257 4.06 -11.17 16.79
CA PRO A 257 4.93 -11.79 15.80
C PRO A 257 6.35 -11.19 15.86
N VAL A 258 7.34 -11.96 15.43
CA VAL A 258 8.73 -11.54 15.37
C VAL A 258 9.09 -11.07 13.95
N ASN A 259 10.14 -10.24 13.83
CA ASN A 259 10.66 -9.77 12.53
C ASN A 259 9.59 -9.09 11.65
N LEU A 260 8.93 -8.08 12.19
CA LEU A 260 7.85 -7.37 11.51
C LEU A 260 8.31 -6.68 10.21
N PRO A 261 7.52 -6.76 9.14
CA PRO A 261 7.75 -5.98 7.92
C PRO A 261 7.48 -4.48 8.15
N ARG A 262 7.74 -3.65 7.13
CA ARG A 262 7.53 -2.18 7.19
C ARG A 262 6.14 -1.77 7.68
N MET A 263 5.10 -2.52 7.29
CA MET A 263 3.71 -2.30 7.75
C MET A 263 3.42 -3.13 9.02
N ALA A 264 4.15 -2.86 10.10
CA ALA A 264 4.15 -3.66 11.32
C ALA A 264 2.75 -3.84 11.92
N ASP A 265 1.96 -2.77 12.04
CA ASP A 265 0.59 -2.84 12.60
C ASP A 265 -0.33 -3.71 11.75
N VAL A 266 -0.19 -3.66 10.41
CA VAL A 266 -0.92 -4.53 9.48
C VAL A 266 -0.51 -5.98 9.67
N ALA A 267 0.78 -6.26 9.80
CA ALA A 267 1.28 -7.61 10.01
C ALA A 267 0.74 -8.21 11.31
N VAL A 268 0.74 -7.47 12.42
CA VAL A 268 0.17 -7.91 13.70
C VAL A 268 -1.33 -8.23 13.54
N LEU A 269 -2.08 -7.34 12.91
CA LEU A 269 -3.51 -7.51 12.66
C LEU A 269 -3.81 -8.77 11.83
N LEU A 270 -3.07 -8.94 10.73
CA LEU A 270 -3.27 -10.09 9.83
C LEU A 270 -2.83 -11.41 10.47
N THR A 271 -1.75 -11.43 11.25
CA THR A 271 -1.36 -12.60 12.04
C THR A 271 -2.45 -12.98 13.05
N ALA A 272 -3.14 -12.00 13.63
CA ALA A 272 -4.27 -12.27 14.51
C ALA A 272 -5.49 -12.87 13.76
N ALA A 273 -5.61 -12.66 12.45
CA ALA A 273 -6.68 -13.24 11.63
C ALA A 273 -6.39 -14.70 11.22
N GLU A 274 -5.13 -15.13 11.17
CA GLU A 274 -4.70 -16.43 10.63
C GLU A 274 -5.48 -17.64 11.23
N PRO A 275 -5.66 -17.75 12.55
CA PRO A 275 -6.37 -18.90 13.11
C PRO A 275 -7.82 -19.00 12.65
N SER A 276 -8.53 -17.89 12.51
CA SER A 276 -9.92 -17.88 12.03
C SER A 276 -10.07 -18.19 10.55
N LEU A 277 -8.98 -18.06 9.79
CA LEU A 277 -8.88 -18.43 8.37
C LEU A 277 -8.33 -19.84 8.16
N GLY A 278 -7.94 -20.54 9.23
CA GLY A 278 -7.31 -21.86 9.15
C GLY A 278 -5.90 -21.82 8.56
N LEU A 279 -5.18 -20.69 8.73
CA LEU A 279 -3.84 -20.49 8.21
C LEU A 279 -2.78 -20.83 9.25
N GLU A 280 -1.63 -21.29 8.78
CA GLU A 280 -0.45 -21.46 9.60
C GLU A 280 0.08 -20.12 10.11
N PRO A 281 0.70 -20.09 11.31
CA PRO A 281 1.31 -18.88 11.84
C PRO A 281 2.31 -18.23 10.87
N GLU A 282 2.33 -16.90 10.84
CA GLU A 282 3.21 -16.07 9.97
C GLU A 282 2.95 -16.19 8.45
N THR A 283 1.86 -16.80 8.02
CA THR A 283 1.49 -16.86 6.59
C THR A 283 1.41 -15.46 5.98
N PHE A 284 0.69 -14.53 6.59
CA PHE A 284 0.58 -13.16 6.08
C PHE A 284 1.90 -12.38 6.12
N ILE A 285 2.72 -12.58 7.14
CA ILE A 285 4.04 -11.95 7.22
C ILE A 285 4.92 -12.39 6.05
N ASN A 286 4.93 -13.69 5.75
CA ASN A 286 5.70 -14.25 4.64
C ASN A 286 5.16 -13.77 3.28
N LEU A 287 3.83 -13.65 3.13
CA LEU A 287 3.21 -13.08 1.94
C LEU A 287 3.59 -11.61 1.73
N LEU A 288 3.51 -10.78 2.78
CA LEU A 288 3.87 -9.37 2.71
C LEU A 288 5.35 -9.17 2.39
N ARG A 289 6.23 -10.03 2.92
CA ARG A 289 7.67 -9.99 2.60
C ARG A 289 7.91 -10.35 1.13
N ARG A 290 7.32 -11.45 0.64
CA ARG A 290 7.45 -11.82 -0.79
C ARG A 290 6.97 -10.69 -1.69
N GLN A 291 5.82 -10.09 -1.42
CA GLN A 291 5.33 -8.95 -2.19
C GLN A 291 6.29 -7.75 -2.17
N ALA A 292 6.90 -7.45 -1.02
CA ALA A 292 7.89 -6.38 -0.93
C ALA A 292 9.16 -6.72 -1.71
N ASP A 293 9.56 -7.98 -1.70
CA ASP A 293 10.70 -8.50 -2.45
C ASP A 293 10.47 -8.42 -3.96
N ASP A 294 9.34 -8.95 -4.43
CA ASP A 294 8.95 -8.91 -5.86
C ASP A 294 8.84 -7.46 -6.36
N ALA A 295 8.28 -6.57 -5.53
CA ALA A 295 8.19 -5.16 -5.86
C ALA A 295 9.57 -4.48 -5.96
N ALA A 296 10.50 -4.83 -5.08
CA ALA A 296 11.86 -4.29 -5.13
C ALA A 296 12.61 -4.81 -6.38
N ASP A 297 12.41 -6.07 -6.76
CA ASP A 297 13.00 -6.66 -7.97
C ASP A 297 12.41 -6.00 -9.23
N ALA A 298 11.09 -5.80 -9.29
CA ALA A 298 10.44 -5.10 -10.40
C ALA A 298 10.92 -3.63 -10.53
N VAL A 299 11.20 -2.95 -9.41
CA VAL A 299 11.78 -1.61 -9.41
C VAL A 299 13.21 -1.61 -9.97
N LEU A 300 14.02 -2.63 -9.67
CA LEU A 300 15.36 -2.77 -10.26
C LEU A 300 15.28 -3.07 -11.75
N GLU A 301 14.41 -3.98 -12.17
CA GLU A 301 14.19 -4.31 -13.59
C GLU A 301 13.73 -3.08 -14.39
N SER A 302 12.82 -2.27 -13.84
CA SER A 302 12.36 -1.05 -14.52
C SER A 302 13.44 0.06 -14.61
N ASN A 303 14.59 -0.13 -13.98
CA ASN A 303 15.74 0.77 -14.00
C ASN A 303 17.03 0.05 -14.48
N GLU A 304 16.89 -0.88 -15.42
CA GLU A 304 17.99 -1.68 -15.97
C GLU A 304 19.21 -0.84 -16.40
N ASP A 305 18.98 0.38 -16.91
CA ASP A 305 20.04 1.30 -17.31
C ASP A 305 20.99 1.71 -16.17
N LEU A 306 20.51 1.68 -14.92
CA LEU A 306 21.27 2.15 -13.76
C LEU A 306 22.19 1.10 -13.15
N LEU A 307 21.75 -0.15 -13.19
CA LEU A 307 22.43 -1.23 -12.48
C LEU A 307 23.81 -1.58 -13.06
N PRO A 308 24.00 -1.74 -14.40
CA PRO A 308 25.28 -2.13 -14.97
C PRO A 308 26.44 -1.15 -14.67
N PRO A 309 26.28 0.20 -14.81
CA PRO A 309 27.34 1.13 -14.43
C PRO A 309 27.71 1.09 -12.96
N ILE A 310 26.73 0.89 -12.07
CA ILE A 310 26.98 0.78 -10.62
C ILE A 310 27.74 -0.52 -10.32
N LEU A 311 27.29 -1.64 -10.86
CA LEU A 311 27.97 -2.93 -10.72
C LEU A 311 29.38 -2.89 -11.28
N HIS A 312 29.60 -2.20 -12.41
CA HIS A 312 30.92 -2.05 -13.00
C HIS A 312 31.89 -1.31 -12.05
N VAL A 313 31.48 -0.16 -11.49
CA VAL A 313 32.36 0.63 -10.59
C VAL A 313 32.53 -0.02 -9.21
N THR A 314 31.63 -0.92 -8.82
CA THR A 314 31.70 -1.67 -7.56
C THR A 314 32.24 -3.10 -7.75
N GLU A 315 32.79 -3.43 -8.91
CA GLU A 315 33.24 -4.77 -9.25
C GLU A 315 32.22 -5.86 -8.85
N ASN A 316 30.99 -5.73 -9.36
CA ASN A 316 29.85 -6.58 -9.02
C ASN A 316 29.54 -6.61 -7.51
N ALA A 317 29.52 -5.46 -6.89
CA ALA A 317 29.20 -5.25 -5.48
C ALA A 317 30.20 -5.92 -4.49
N THR A 318 31.44 -6.08 -4.90
CA THR A 318 32.51 -6.63 -4.06
C THR A 318 33.46 -5.57 -3.52
N VAL A 319 33.57 -4.41 -4.20
CA VAL A 319 34.45 -3.30 -3.84
C VAL A 319 33.66 -2.02 -3.60
N ALA A 320 34.04 -1.27 -2.57
CA ALA A 320 33.45 0.03 -2.32
C ALA A 320 33.95 1.05 -3.36
N TRP A 321 33.01 1.84 -3.89
CA TRP A 321 33.32 2.95 -4.78
C TRP A 321 32.98 4.29 -4.11
N GLU A 322 33.84 5.30 -4.30
CA GLU A 322 33.59 6.67 -3.85
C GLU A 322 33.95 7.64 -4.95
N GLY A 323 33.00 8.51 -5.33
CA GLY A 323 33.23 9.44 -6.43
C GLY A 323 32.13 10.49 -6.61
N GLU A 324 32.33 11.35 -7.60
CA GLU A 324 31.32 12.31 -7.99
C GLU A 324 30.32 11.68 -8.99
N LEU A 325 29.04 12.02 -8.88
CA LEU A 325 28.02 11.47 -9.80
C LEU A 325 28.26 11.82 -11.27
N LYS A 326 29.01 12.89 -11.57
CA LYS A 326 29.38 13.22 -12.96
C LYS A 326 30.21 12.12 -13.62
N ASP A 327 31.06 11.44 -12.84
CA ASP A 327 31.92 10.37 -13.35
C ASP A 327 31.08 9.15 -13.70
N LEU A 328 30.07 8.86 -12.87
CA LEU A 328 29.11 7.78 -13.10
C LEU A 328 28.17 8.08 -14.28
N VAL A 329 27.74 9.37 -14.43
CA VAL A 329 26.90 9.78 -15.56
C VAL A 329 27.62 9.56 -16.89
N GLY A 330 28.96 9.74 -16.94
CA GLY A 330 29.75 9.45 -18.12
C GLY A 330 29.79 7.97 -18.52
N ALA A 331 29.54 7.06 -17.57
CA ALA A 331 29.48 5.61 -17.79
C ALA A 331 28.05 5.09 -18.07
N MET A 332 27.02 5.96 -17.97
CA MET A 332 25.64 5.57 -18.21
C MET A 332 25.36 5.31 -19.69
N PRO A 333 24.58 4.29 -20.04
CA PRO A 333 24.15 4.08 -21.40
C PRO A 333 23.29 5.27 -21.88
N PRO A 334 23.17 5.47 -23.19
CA PRO A 334 22.25 6.47 -23.74
C PRO A 334 20.82 6.22 -23.21
N SER A 335 20.17 7.28 -22.71
CA SER A 335 18.78 7.15 -22.27
C SER A 335 17.89 6.74 -23.46
N GLU A 336 17.00 5.78 -23.28
CA GLU A 336 16.02 5.38 -24.31
C GLU A 336 15.17 6.57 -24.77
N ASP A 337 14.84 7.50 -23.89
CA ASP A 337 14.26 8.79 -24.26
C ASP A 337 15.38 9.84 -24.46
N SER A 338 15.76 10.05 -25.72
CA SER A 338 16.79 11.02 -26.11
C SER A 338 16.49 12.47 -25.63
N ARG A 339 15.24 12.75 -25.26
CA ARG A 339 14.80 14.03 -24.69
C ARG A 339 15.11 14.16 -23.20
N LYS A 340 15.47 13.06 -22.55
CA LYS A 340 15.75 13.02 -21.09
C LYS A 340 17.14 12.41 -20.83
N PRO A 341 18.23 13.07 -21.19
CA PRO A 341 19.57 12.56 -20.95
C PRO A 341 19.84 12.36 -19.45
N TRP A 342 20.77 11.47 -19.13
CA TRP A 342 21.25 11.35 -17.77
C TRP A 342 21.96 12.63 -17.33
N THR A 343 21.55 13.15 -16.19
CA THR A 343 22.18 14.29 -15.50
C THR A 343 22.51 13.89 -14.08
N THR A 344 23.44 14.57 -13.43
CA THR A 344 23.80 14.32 -12.02
C THR A 344 22.59 14.44 -11.09
N LYS A 345 21.67 15.38 -11.37
CA LYS A 345 20.43 15.56 -10.61
C LYS A 345 19.47 14.37 -10.80
N ARG A 346 19.28 13.94 -12.05
CA ARG A 346 18.41 12.79 -12.35
C ARG A 346 18.96 11.51 -11.72
N LEU A 347 20.27 11.28 -11.83
CA LEU A 347 20.96 10.15 -11.23
C LEU A 347 20.88 10.18 -9.70
N ALA A 348 21.15 11.33 -9.07
CA ALA A 348 21.03 11.49 -7.62
C ALA A 348 19.61 11.14 -7.10
N ASN A 349 18.59 11.57 -7.80
CA ASN A 349 17.21 11.26 -7.43
C ASN A 349 16.88 9.78 -7.62
N ALA A 350 17.34 9.17 -8.71
CA ALA A 350 17.18 7.75 -8.95
C ALA A 350 17.87 6.89 -7.87
N LEU A 351 19.12 7.19 -7.53
CA LEU A 351 19.87 6.49 -6.49
C LEU A 351 19.21 6.57 -5.11
N ARG A 352 18.66 7.72 -4.74
CA ARG A 352 17.91 7.85 -3.47
C ARG A 352 16.65 6.99 -3.46
N ARG A 353 15.93 6.92 -4.58
CA ARG A 353 14.71 6.10 -4.71
C ARG A 353 15.02 4.61 -4.67
N LEU A 354 16.13 4.21 -5.30
CA LEU A 354 16.52 2.82 -5.46
C LEU A 354 17.39 2.29 -4.31
N SER A 355 17.74 3.12 -3.33
CA SER A 355 18.69 2.75 -2.27
C SER A 355 18.29 1.46 -1.51
N GLU A 356 17.01 1.26 -1.23
CA GLU A 356 16.52 0.04 -0.58
C GLU A 356 16.56 -1.17 -1.54
N SER A 357 16.17 -0.99 -2.80
CA SER A 357 16.22 -2.05 -3.82
C SER A 357 17.65 -2.47 -4.15
N LEU A 358 18.61 -1.52 -4.15
CA LEU A 358 20.02 -1.80 -4.40
C LEU A 358 20.68 -2.62 -3.29
N LEU A 359 20.15 -2.60 -2.06
CA LEU A 359 20.62 -3.49 -1.00
C LEU A 359 20.44 -4.98 -1.35
N ARG A 360 19.44 -5.33 -2.15
CA ARG A 360 19.19 -6.71 -2.59
C ARG A 360 20.27 -7.25 -3.52
N VAL A 361 20.89 -6.37 -4.30
CA VAL A 361 22.05 -6.70 -5.13
C VAL A 361 23.36 -6.39 -4.41
N ASN A 362 23.32 -6.39 -3.08
CA ASN A 362 24.45 -6.16 -2.19
C ASN A 362 25.13 -4.79 -2.33
N ILE A 363 24.39 -3.76 -2.74
CA ILE A 363 24.90 -2.40 -2.89
C ILE A 363 24.19 -1.47 -1.90
N ARG A 364 24.96 -0.92 -0.95
CA ARG A 364 24.50 0.17 -0.07
C ARG A 364 24.89 1.51 -0.66
N VAL A 365 23.90 2.37 -0.87
CA VAL A 365 24.12 3.74 -1.37
C VAL A 365 24.23 4.69 -0.19
N VAL A 366 25.35 5.39 -0.08
CA VAL A 366 25.58 6.41 0.93
C VAL A 366 25.66 7.77 0.24
N PRO A 367 24.62 8.62 0.38
CA PRO A 367 24.63 9.96 -0.17
C PRO A 367 25.62 10.85 0.59
N PRO A 368 26.13 11.93 -0.03
CA PRO A 368 27.04 12.86 0.62
C PRO A 368 26.38 13.50 1.85
N SER A 369 27.03 13.39 3.02
CA SER A 369 26.63 14.09 4.23
C SER A 369 27.05 15.56 4.17
N TRP A 370 26.22 16.46 4.68
CA TRP A 370 26.58 17.85 4.90
C TRP A 370 27.51 17.93 6.12
N ARG A 371 28.81 17.99 5.91
CA ARG A 371 29.75 18.43 6.94
C ARG A 371 30.03 19.92 6.69
N THR A 372 29.52 20.78 7.53
CA THR A 372 29.95 22.16 7.61
C THR A 372 31.31 22.17 8.26
N LYS A 373 32.38 22.51 7.57
CA LYS A 373 33.66 22.78 8.22
C LYS A 373 33.50 24.08 9.05
N LEU A 374 33.94 24.04 10.29
CA LEU A 374 33.94 25.17 11.22
C LEU A 374 34.86 26.34 10.80
N ASP A 375 35.64 26.16 9.73
CA ASP A 375 36.67 27.10 9.27
C ASP A 375 36.24 27.98 8.08
N GLY A 376 35.00 27.86 7.60
CA GLY A 376 34.46 28.70 6.51
C GLY A 376 35.06 28.49 5.14
N THR A 377 35.94 27.49 4.94
CA THR A 377 36.52 27.16 3.65
C THR A 377 35.55 26.33 2.78
N HIS A 378 35.66 26.44 1.45
CA HIS A 378 34.78 25.86 0.46
C HIS A 378 34.33 24.43 0.79
N PRO A 379 33.04 24.09 0.52
CA PRO A 379 32.52 22.75 0.80
C PRO A 379 33.34 21.69 0.08
N GLU A 380 33.71 20.64 0.80
CA GLU A 380 34.32 19.44 0.22
C GLU A 380 33.47 18.91 -0.91
N LYS A 381 34.11 18.28 -1.92
CA LYS A 381 33.42 17.64 -3.02
C LYS A 381 32.31 16.72 -2.51
N ARG A 382 31.12 16.78 -3.12
CA ARG A 382 30.00 15.91 -2.77
C ARG A 382 30.26 14.52 -3.33
N LEU A 383 30.91 13.65 -2.56
CA LEU A 383 31.19 12.27 -2.93
C LEU A 383 30.04 11.36 -2.53
N TRP A 384 29.58 10.58 -3.47
CA TRP A 384 28.69 9.46 -3.24
C TRP A 384 29.52 8.22 -3.01
N ARG A 385 29.01 7.30 -2.18
CA ARG A 385 29.69 6.05 -1.92
C ARG A 385 28.72 4.89 -2.16
N PHE A 386 29.22 3.86 -2.84
CA PHE A 386 28.57 2.57 -2.94
C PHE A 386 29.41 1.58 -2.17
N GLU A 387 28.79 0.84 -1.26
CA GLU A 387 29.46 -0.13 -0.39
C GLU A 387 28.78 -1.50 -0.53
N PRO A 388 29.54 -2.62 -0.45
CA PRO A 388 28.93 -3.93 -0.29
C PRO A 388 28.06 -3.95 0.97
N ALA A 389 26.78 -4.36 0.84
CA ALA A 389 25.83 -4.32 1.95
C ALA A 389 26.16 -5.34 3.05
N ASN A 390 26.85 -6.44 2.69
CA ASN A 390 27.23 -7.52 3.61
C ASN A 390 28.53 -7.24 4.40
N VAL A 391 29.21 -6.14 4.13
CA VAL A 391 30.34 -5.70 4.97
C VAL A 391 29.74 -5.03 6.21
N VAL A 392 29.62 -5.79 7.29
CA VAL A 392 29.42 -5.23 8.63
C VAL A 392 30.58 -4.26 8.86
N SER A 393 30.30 -2.96 8.83
CA SER A 393 31.25 -1.93 9.21
C SER A 393 31.71 -2.24 10.62
N GLY A 394 32.94 -2.77 10.73
CA GLY A 394 33.64 -2.88 11.99
C GLY A 394 33.69 -1.50 12.64
N GLU A 395 33.10 -1.40 13.78
CA GLU A 395 33.03 -0.39 14.77
C GLU A 395 33.99 0.81 14.64
N THR A 396 33.40 1.98 14.57
CA THR A 396 33.80 3.04 15.51
C THR A 396 32.51 3.57 16.17
N SER A 397 32.08 2.89 17.21
CA SER A 397 31.14 3.41 18.20
C SER A 397 31.86 4.53 18.97
N VAL A 398 31.69 5.74 18.50
CA VAL A 398 31.86 6.92 19.38
C VAL A 398 30.53 7.07 20.10
N GLU A 399 30.46 6.57 21.32
CA GLU A 399 29.39 6.90 22.25
C GLU A 399 29.24 8.42 22.32
N PRO A 400 28.02 8.97 22.18
CA PRO A 400 27.79 10.38 22.48
C PRO A 400 27.95 10.55 23.99
N LYS A 401 28.93 11.33 24.40
CA LYS A 401 29.11 11.79 25.75
C LYS A 401 27.84 12.51 26.19
N PRO A 402 27.29 12.21 27.38
CA PRO A 402 26.10 12.94 27.87
C PRO A 402 26.45 14.43 28.09
N PRO A 403 25.49 15.32 27.86
CA PRO A 403 25.70 16.74 28.10
C PRO A 403 25.97 16.96 29.58
N THR A 404 27.11 17.56 29.90
CA THR A 404 27.39 18.11 31.23
C THR A 404 26.46 19.30 31.46
N ASP A 405 25.59 19.16 32.46
CA ASP A 405 24.90 20.28 33.10
C ASP A 405 25.94 21.24 33.65
N ASP A 406 26.07 22.38 33.01
CA ASP A 406 26.62 23.62 33.63
C ASP A 406 26.01 24.80 32.87
N LEU A 407 24.88 25.26 33.36
CA LEU A 407 24.37 26.61 33.12
C LEU A 407 24.65 27.45 34.38
N PRO A 408 25.42 28.53 34.28
CA PRO A 408 25.34 29.58 35.27
C PRO A 408 24.38 30.67 34.77
N PHE A 409 23.37 30.94 35.59
CA PHE A 409 22.47 32.10 35.68
C PHE A 409 21.67 32.52 34.44
#